data_16e5c362b203b11bd205a8055e6af4a1
#
_entry.id   16e5c362b203b11bd205a8055e6af4a1
#
_cell.length_a   1.000
_cell.length_b   1.000
_cell.length_c   1.000
_cell.angle_alpha   90.00
_cell.angle_beta   90.00
_cell.angle_gamma   90.00
#
_symmetry.space_group_name_H-M   'P 1'
#
loop_
_entity.id
_entity.type
_entity.pdbx_description
1 polymer ?
#
loop_
_entity_poly.entity_id
_entity_poly.type
_entity_poly.pdbx_seq_one_letter_code
_entity_poly.pdbx_strand_id
1 'polypeptide(L)'
;MRITRFGLQIPNFTFPGVKDAELFERIAQIAVAAEESGFDSLWVMDHFYQIGNIGPRTDPMFEAYSLLSAIAARTERTSLGAMVTGVTYRNPAYLAKVVTTLDVISSGRAILGIGAAWNDDEHAGYGFGFPPVTERMERLEEALQICRAMFTKEAPSFTGRYYSISGALNNPRPIRPAGIPIRKARRT
;
A
#
# COMPACT_ATOMS: atom_id res chain seq x y z
N MET A 1 3.75 -24.89 -17.58
CA MET A 1 2.48 -24.17 -17.72
C MET A 1 2.56 -22.87 -16.91
N ARG A 2 2.34 -21.69 -17.52
CA ARG A 2 2.37 -20.41 -16.79
C ARG A 2 1.01 -20.26 -16.11
N ILE A 3 0.97 -20.29 -14.78
CA ILE A 3 -0.27 -20.06 -14.01
C ILE A 3 -0.60 -18.59 -14.13
N THR A 4 -1.76 -18.24 -14.68
CA THR A 4 -2.30 -16.89 -14.70
C THR A 4 -2.81 -16.57 -13.29
N ARG A 5 -2.40 -15.44 -12.73
CA ARG A 5 -2.85 -14.95 -11.42
C ARG A 5 -3.80 -13.78 -11.60
N PHE A 6 -4.87 -13.76 -10.83
CA PHE A 6 -5.86 -12.70 -10.85
C PHE A 6 -5.85 -11.91 -9.56
N GLY A 7 -5.92 -10.59 -9.67
CA GLY A 7 -6.07 -9.68 -8.53
C GLY A 7 -7.36 -8.88 -8.65
N LEU A 8 -8.05 -8.68 -7.54
CA LEU A 8 -9.17 -7.75 -7.43
C LEU A 8 -8.67 -6.43 -6.84
N GLN A 9 -8.93 -5.31 -7.51
CA GLN A 9 -8.81 -3.98 -6.91
C GLN A 9 -10.19 -3.51 -6.45
N ILE A 10 -10.28 -2.99 -5.22
CA ILE A 10 -11.47 -2.33 -4.68
C ILE A 10 -11.23 -0.81 -4.74
N PRO A 11 -11.69 -0.12 -5.79
CA PRO A 11 -11.35 1.29 -6.03
C PRO A 11 -12.38 2.25 -5.46
N ASN A 12 -13.52 1.76 -4.98
CA ASN A 12 -14.63 2.55 -4.50
C ASN A 12 -15.24 1.94 -3.24
N PHE A 13 -15.65 2.80 -2.31
CA PHE A 13 -16.26 2.41 -1.04
C PHE A 13 -17.69 2.97 -0.89
N THR A 14 -18.30 3.43 -1.99
CA THR A 14 -19.70 3.86 -2.04
C THR A 14 -20.59 2.70 -2.46
N PHE A 15 -21.48 2.28 -1.57
CA PHE A 15 -22.42 1.19 -1.82
C PHE A 15 -23.87 1.66 -1.59
N PRO A 16 -24.81 1.41 -2.51
CA PRO A 16 -26.21 1.82 -2.35
C PRO A 16 -26.82 1.31 -1.04
N GLY A 17 -27.34 2.22 -0.22
CA GLY A 17 -28.03 1.90 1.04
C GLY A 17 -27.11 1.52 2.21
N VAL A 18 -25.79 1.53 2.05
CA VAL A 18 -24.82 1.24 3.11
C VAL A 18 -24.38 2.54 3.76
N LYS A 19 -24.46 2.62 5.09
CA LYS A 19 -24.02 3.78 5.89
C LYS A 19 -22.53 3.70 6.19
N ASP A 20 -21.91 4.83 6.53
CA ASP A 20 -20.47 4.90 6.85
C ASP A 20 -20.03 3.88 7.90
N ALA A 21 -20.81 3.67 8.95
CA ALA A 21 -20.52 2.70 10.00
C ALA A 21 -20.54 1.23 9.54
N GLU A 22 -21.15 0.96 8.38
CA GLU A 22 -21.31 -0.38 7.80
C GLU A 22 -20.33 -0.63 6.64
N LEU A 23 -19.63 0.42 6.17
CA LEU A 23 -18.76 0.35 4.99
C LEU A 23 -17.68 -0.71 5.13
N PHE A 24 -17.00 -0.76 6.28
CA PHE A 24 -15.95 -1.75 6.49
C PHE A 24 -16.47 -3.18 6.38
N GLU A 25 -17.63 -3.48 6.99
CA GLU A 25 -18.19 -4.83 6.93
C GLU A 25 -18.54 -5.22 5.49
N ARG A 26 -19.04 -4.27 4.69
CA ARG A 26 -19.30 -4.51 3.27
C ARG A 26 -18.03 -4.79 2.48
N ILE A 27 -16.96 -4.03 2.75
CA ILE A 27 -15.66 -4.25 2.12
C ILE A 27 -15.09 -5.61 2.52
N ALA A 28 -15.18 -5.97 3.80
CA ALA A 28 -14.72 -7.26 4.30
C ALA A 28 -15.46 -8.44 3.64
N GLN A 29 -16.77 -8.33 3.43
CA GLN A 29 -17.55 -9.33 2.70
C GLN A 29 -17.06 -9.49 1.25
N ILE A 30 -16.76 -8.38 0.56
CA ILE A 30 -16.19 -8.41 -0.80
C ILE A 30 -14.83 -9.09 -0.79
N ALA A 31 -13.98 -8.78 0.19
CA ALA A 31 -12.64 -9.36 0.31
C ALA A 31 -12.70 -10.89 0.53
N VAL A 32 -13.58 -11.35 1.42
CA VAL A 32 -13.80 -12.79 1.69
C VAL A 32 -14.36 -13.47 0.43
N ALA A 33 -15.38 -12.90 -0.21
CA ALA A 33 -15.96 -13.47 -1.42
C ALA A 33 -14.95 -13.56 -2.57
N ALA A 34 -14.07 -12.57 -2.72
CA ALA A 34 -12.98 -12.62 -3.71
C ALA A 34 -12.00 -13.76 -3.41
N GLU A 35 -11.61 -13.92 -2.14
CA GLU A 35 -10.74 -15.01 -1.71
C GLU A 35 -11.37 -16.38 -1.97
N GLU A 36 -12.65 -16.56 -1.65
CA GLU A 36 -13.40 -17.79 -1.90
C GLU A 36 -13.56 -18.08 -3.40
N SER A 37 -13.65 -17.02 -4.23
CA SER A 37 -13.71 -17.12 -5.68
C SER A 37 -12.35 -17.37 -6.34
N GLY A 38 -11.27 -17.47 -5.58
CA GLY A 38 -9.93 -17.84 -6.07
C GLY A 38 -9.09 -16.67 -6.59
N PHE A 39 -9.38 -15.44 -6.20
CA PHE A 39 -8.45 -14.34 -6.48
C PHE A 39 -7.16 -14.48 -5.68
N ASP A 40 -6.02 -14.32 -6.34
CA ASP A 40 -4.68 -14.43 -5.75
C ASP A 40 -4.28 -13.22 -4.90
N SER A 41 -4.86 -12.04 -5.19
CA SER A 41 -4.50 -10.79 -4.52
C SER A 41 -5.65 -9.79 -4.46
N LEU A 42 -5.68 -9.00 -3.40
CA LEU A 42 -6.59 -7.88 -3.17
C LEU A 42 -5.79 -6.58 -3.10
N TRP A 43 -6.32 -5.55 -3.73
CA TRP A 43 -5.67 -4.25 -3.84
C TRP A 43 -6.63 -3.14 -3.49
N VAL A 44 -6.13 -2.12 -2.77
CA VAL A 44 -6.83 -0.86 -2.53
C VAL A 44 -6.02 0.30 -3.10
N MET A 45 -6.65 1.45 -3.31
CA MET A 45 -5.93 2.66 -3.71
C MET A 45 -5.31 3.34 -2.48
N ASP A 46 -4.17 4.02 -2.66
CA ASP A 46 -3.57 4.88 -1.63
C ASP A 46 -3.93 6.34 -1.93
N HIS A 47 -5.21 6.65 -1.87
CA HIS A 47 -5.81 7.96 -2.08
C HIS A 47 -6.56 8.41 -0.83
N PHE A 48 -6.62 9.73 -0.60
CA PHE A 48 -7.37 10.35 0.51
C PHE A 48 -8.71 10.90 0.06
N TYR A 49 -8.84 11.16 -1.25
CA TYR A 49 -10.06 11.56 -1.93
C TYR A 49 -10.37 10.58 -3.04
N GLN A 50 -11.65 10.44 -3.42
CA GLN A 50 -12.01 9.66 -4.59
C GLN A 50 -11.51 10.37 -5.85
N ILE A 51 -11.02 9.60 -6.83
CA ILE A 51 -10.53 10.12 -8.11
C ILE A 51 -11.67 10.29 -9.12
N GLY A 52 -11.64 11.39 -9.87
CA GLY A 52 -12.77 11.87 -10.67
C GLY A 52 -13.28 10.92 -11.76
N ASN A 53 -12.48 9.97 -12.22
CA ASN A 53 -12.91 8.95 -13.18
C ASN A 53 -13.63 7.74 -12.54
N ILE A 54 -13.68 7.68 -11.21
CA ILE A 54 -14.38 6.61 -10.44
C ILE A 54 -15.61 7.17 -9.75
N GLY A 55 -15.51 8.35 -9.12
CA GLY A 55 -16.61 8.96 -8.41
C GLY A 55 -16.32 10.39 -7.96
N PRO A 56 -17.31 11.05 -7.34
CA PRO A 56 -17.12 12.37 -6.74
C PRO A 56 -15.97 12.38 -5.72
N ARG A 57 -15.21 13.48 -5.66
CA ARG A 57 -14.11 13.67 -4.70
C ARG A 57 -14.52 13.47 -3.25
N THR A 58 -15.79 13.70 -2.94
CA THR A 58 -16.38 13.57 -1.60
C THR A 58 -16.78 12.16 -1.21
N ASP A 59 -16.66 11.20 -2.13
CA ASP A 59 -16.97 9.80 -1.82
C ASP A 59 -16.00 9.25 -0.76
N PRO A 60 -16.46 8.31 0.09
CA PRO A 60 -15.63 7.74 1.14
C PRO A 60 -14.34 7.13 0.60
N MET A 61 -13.22 7.46 1.24
CA MET A 61 -11.92 6.84 1.00
C MET A 61 -11.29 6.45 2.34
N PHE A 62 -10.90 5.19 2.48
CA PHE A 62 -10.19 4.70 3.66
C PHE A 62 -8.68 4.88 3.48
N GLU A 63 -7.98 5.15 4.58
CA GLU A 63 -6.51 5.07 4.57
C GLU A 63 -6.09 3.63 4.26
N ALA A 64 -5.22 3.49 3.25
CA ALA A 64 -4.95 2.22 2.59
C ALA A 64 -4.43 1.12 3.54
N TYR A 65 -3.45 1.42 4.38
CA TYR A 65 -2.82 0.40 5.23
C TYR A 65 -3.65 0.05 6.46
N SER A 66 -4.42 0.99 6.98
CA SER A 66 -5.42 0.74 8.02
C SER A 66 -6.48 -0.23 7.50
N LEU A 67 -7.01 0.02 6.30
CA LEU A 67 -7.98 -0.86 5.66
C LEU A 67 -7.40 -2.23 5.32
N LEU A 68 -6.20 -2.29 4.74
CA LEU A 68 -5.53 -3.55 4.41
C LEU A 68 -5.25 -4.41 5.65
N SER A 69 -4.89 -3.78 6.79
CA SER A 69 -4.68 -4.49 8.05
C SER A 69 -5.99 -5.10 8.58
N ALA A 70 -7.09 -4.37 8.48
CA ALA A 70 -8.41 -4.86 8.85
C ALA A 70 -8.89 -6.00 7.92
N ILE A 71 -8.67 -5.88 6.61
CA ILE A 71 -8.95 -6.97 5.64
C ILE A 71 -8.06 -8.19 5.91
N ALA A 72 -6.80 -8.00 6.28
CA ALA A 72 -5.88 -9.09 6.62
C ALA A 72 -6.39 -9.97 7.76
N ALA A 73 -7.08 -9.37 8.75
CA ALA A 73 -7.70 -10.09 9.86
C ALA A 73 -8.99 -10.85 9.48
N ARG A 74 -9.52 -10.63 8.29
CA ARG A 74 -10.76 -11.25 7.76
C ARG A 74 -10.51 -12.24 6.62
N THR A 75 -9.27 -12.34 6.13
CA THR A 75 -8.85 -13.22 5.02
C THR A 75 -7.67 -14.08 5.43
N GLU A 76 -7.45 -15.21 4.75
CA GLU A 76 -6.42 -16.18 5.14
C GLU A 76 -5.36 -16.46 4.06
N ARG A 77 -5.71 -16.32 2.77
CA ARG A 77 -4.88 -16.78 1.64
C ARG A 77 -4.45 -15.67 0.70
N THR A 78 -5.35 -14.73 0.43
CA THR A 78 -5.15 -13.70 -0.60
C THR A 78 -4.04 -12.74 -0.22
N SER A 79 -3.13 -12.45 -1.13
CA SER A 79 -2.10 -11.43 -0.94
C SER A 79 -2.71 -10.02 -0.93
N LEU A 80 -2.13 -9.10 -0.15
CA LEU A 80 -2.71 -7.79 0.12
C LEU A 80 -1.72 -6.67 -0.20
N GLY A 81 -2.16 -5.61 -0.87
CA GLY A 81 -1.31 -4.46 -1.15
C GLY A 81 -2.05 -3.21 -1.60
N ALA A 82 -1.37 -2.07 -1.55
CA ALA A 82 -1.87 -0.86 -2.19
C ALA A 82 -1.44 -0.81 -3.67
N MET A 83 -2.32 -0.34 -4.54
CA MET A 83 -2.06 -0.18 -5.98
C MET A 83 -2.29 1.28 -6.39
N VAL A 84 -1.28 2.13 -6.20
CA VAL A 84 0.01 1.90 -5.55
C VAL A 84 0.25 2.98 -4.51
N THR A 85 1.08 2.68 -3.50
CA THR A 85 1.48 3.65 -2.48
C THR A 85 2.17 4.85 -3.11
N GLY A 86 1.74 6.06 -2.75
CA GLY A 86 2.42 7.29 -3.13
C GLY A 86 3.69 7.50 -2.29
N VAL A 87 4.86 7.59 -2.96
CA VAL A 87 6.15 7.77 -2.28
C VAL A 87 6.23 9.05 -1.44
N THR A 88 5.41 10.04 -1.77
CA THR A 88 5.39 11.35 -1.12
C THR A 88 4.57 11.41 0.17
N TYR A 89 3.73 10.42 0.44
CA TYR A 89 2.81 10.44 1.58
C TYR A 89 3.45 9.93 2.88
N ARG A 90 4.55 9.17 2.81
CA ARG A 90 5.18 8.56 3.99
C ARG A 90 6.71 8.56 3.88
N ASN A 91 7.38 8.76 5.01
CA ASN A 91 8.81 8.46 5.09
C ASN A 91 9.05 6.97 4.76
N PRO A 92 10.03 6.60 3.92
CA PRO A 92 10.20 5.23 3.45
C PRO A 92 10.54 4.22 4.56
N ALA A 93 11.23 4.62 5.62
CA ALA A 93 11.48 3.72 6.76
C ALA A 93 10.19 3.47 7.55
N TYR A 94 9.37 4.52 7.75
CA TYR A 94 8.05 4.38 8.34
C TYR A 94 7.13 3.51 7.47
N LEU A 95 7.14 3.72 6.15
CA LEU A 95 6.38 2.88 5.21
C LEU A 95 6.81 1.41 5.32
N ALA A 96 8.11 1.14 5.36
CA ALA A 96 8.60 -0.23 5.53
C ALA A 96 8.10 -0.86 6.83
N LYS A 97 8.03 -0.09 7.92
CA LYS A 97 7.47 -0.54 9.21
C LYS A 97 5.98 -0.86 9.11
N VAL A 98 5.21 0.00 8.47
CA VAL A 98 3.76 -0.19 8.26
C VAL A 98 3.51 -1.46 7.44
N VAL A 99 4.22 -1.63 6.33
CA VAL A 99 4.06 -2.80 5.45
C VAL A 99 4.52 -4.10 6.14
N THR A 100 5.56 -4.03 6.98
CA THR A 100 5.98 -5.18 7.79
C THR A 100 4.92 -5.55 8.83
N THR A 101 4.26 -4.55 9.43
CA THR A 101 3.14 -4.81 10.35
C THR A 101 1.99 -5.53 9.64
N LEU A 102 1.62 -5.06 8.44
CA LEU A 102 0.65 -5.75 7.59
C LEU A 102 1.09 -7.18 7.26
N ASP A 103 2.38 -7.40 6.95
CA ASP A 103 2.93 -8.72 6.65
C ASP A 103 2.80 -9.69 7.82
N VAL A 104 3.08 -9.22 9.03
CA VAL A 104 2.93 -10.03 10.26
C VAL A 104 1.45 -10.33 10.54
N ILE A 105 0.57 -9.32 10.49
CA ILE A 105 -0.88 -9.50 10.70
C ILE A 105 -1.44 -10.51 9.68
N SER A 106 -0.98 -10.45 8.45
CA SER A 106 -1.45 -11.31 7.36
C SER A 106 -0.69 -12.63 7.22
N SER A 107 0.22 -12.98 8.15
CA SER A 107 1.04 -14.20 8.07
C SER A 107 1.83 -14.31 6.76
N GLY A 108 2.45 -13.21 6.32
CA GLY A 108 3.35 -13.18 5.16
C GLY A 108 2.66 -12.90 3.81
N ARG A 109 1.45 -12.31 3.80
CA ARG A 109 0.70 -12.04 2.56
C ARG A 109 0.85 -10.62 2.01
N ALA A 110 1.60 -9.74 2.69
CA ALA A 110 1.77 -8.36 2.22
C ALA A 110 2.57 -8.26 0.91
N ILE A 111 2.20 -7.28 0.10
CA ILE A 111 2.94 -6.83 -1.08
C ILE A 111 3.05 -5.31 -1.02
N LEU A 112 4.25 -4.76 -1.15
CA LEU A 112 4.45 -3.32 -1.31
C LEU A 112 4.30 -2.94 -2.79
N GLY A 113 3.15 -2.36 -3.16
CA GLY A 113 3.01 -1.64 -4.41
C GLY A 113 3.38 -0.17 -4.18
N ILE A 114 4.26 0.42 -5.00
CA ILE A 114 4.74 1.80 -4.79
C ILE A 114 4.95 2.53 -6.11
N GLY A 115 4.68 3.83 -6.12
CA GLY A 115 4.86 4.72 -7.27
C GLY A 115 5.20 6.15 -6.87
N ALA A 116 5.46 6.99 -7.87
CA ALA A 116 5.93 8.37 -7.70
C ALA A 116 4.83 9.36 -7.26
N ALA A 117 3.61 8.92 -7.02
CA ALA A 117 2.42 9.74 -6.82
C ALA A 117 2.05 10.61 -8.04
N TRP A 118 0.83 11.16 -8.06
CA TRP A 118 0.38 12.00 -9.18
C TRP A 118 -0.72 13.01 -8.80
N ASN A 119 -1.47 12.78 -7.73
CA ASN A 119 -2.62 13.60 -7.35
C ASN A 119 -2.18 14.81 -6.53
N ASP A 120 -2.08 15.97 -7.17
CA ASP A 120 -1.67 17.23 -6.54
C ASP A 120 -2.73 17.81 -5.60
N ASP A 121 -4.02 17.61 -5.89
CA ASP A 121 -5.12 18.04 -5.02
C ASP A 121 -5.03 17.43 -3.62
N GLU A 122 -4.70 16.15 -3.52
CA GLU A 122 -4.52 15.47 -2.23
C GLU A 122 -3.31 16.02 -1.47
N HIS A 123 -2.21 16.27 -2.19
CA HIS A 123 -1.01 16.86 -1.57
C HIS A 123 -1.32 18.24 -1.00
N ALA A 124 -1.99 19.10 -1.79
CA ALA A 124 -2.40 20.41 -1.32
C ALA A 124 -3.36 20.34 -0.13
N GLY A 125 -4.37 19.47 -0.20
CA GLY A 125 -5.40 19.33 0.82
C GLY A 125 -4.89 18.80 2.15
N TYR A 126 -3.91 17.89 2.13
CA TYR A 126 -3.31 17.30 3.34
C TYR A 126 -1.97 17.96 3.75
N GLY A 127 -1.52 18.99 3.03
CA GLY A 127 -0.27 19.68 3.33
C GLY A 127 0.99 18.88 3.01
N PHE A 128 0.91 17.88 2.14
CA PHE A 128 2.09 17.15 1.66
C PHE A 128 2.81 17.94 0.57
N GLY A 129 4.15 17.89 0.58
CA GLY A 129 4.94 18.43 -0.51
C GLY A 129 4.71 17.68 -1.82
N PHE A 130 4.50 18.43 -2.92
CA PHE A 130 4.36 17.85 -4.27
C PHE A 130 5.48 18.36 -5.18
N PRO A 131 6.68 17.79 -5.07
CA PRO A 131 7.81 18.22 -5.88
C PRO A 131 7.64 17.80 -7.36
N PRO A 132 8.44 18.37 -8.28
CA PRO A 132 8.44 17.97 -9.68
C PRO A 132 8.62 16.46 -9.88
N VAL A 133 8.11 15.93 -11.00
CA VAL A 133 8.13 14.49 -11.28
C VAL A 133 9.52 13.89 -11.22
N THR A 134 10.55 14.62 -11.66
CA THR A 134 11.96 14.16 -11.58
C THR A 134 12.36 13.88 -10.14
N GLU A 135 12.11 14.82 -9.23
CA GLU A 135 12.40 14.63 -7.80
C GLU A 135 11.58 13.48 -7.20
N ARG A 136 10.29 13.36 -7.55
CA ARG A 136 9.47 12.23 -7.07
C ARG A 136 10.01 10.88 -7.55
N MET A 137 10.57 10.81 -8.76
CA MET A 137 11.22 9.58 -9.25
C MET A 137 12.52 9.27 -8.53
N GLU A 138 13.35 10.29 -8.23
CA GLU A 138 14.56 10.14 -7.43
C GLU A 138 14.23 9.69 -5.99
N ARG A 139 13.21 10.30 -5.37
CA ARG A 139 12.67 9.87 -4.06
C ARG A 139 12.17 8.43 -4.09
N LEU A 140 11.50 8.02 -5.16
CA LEU A 140 11.04 6.63 -5.33
C LEU A 140 12.22 5.65 -5.38
N GLU A 141 13.30 6.00 -6.06
CA GLU A 141 14.50 5.16 -6.12
C GLU A 141 15.13 4.97 -4.73
N GLU A 142 15.32 6.05 -3.97
CA GLU A 142 15.85 5.96 -2.60
C GLU A 142 14.88 5.19 -1.68
N ALA A 143 13.58 5.43 -1.79
CA ALA A 143 12.58 4.73 -0.99
C ALA A 143 12.58 3.21 -1.25
N LEU A 144 12.77 2.79 -2.51
CA LEU A 144 12.89 1.37 -2.86
C LEU A 144 14.14 0.72 -2.22
N GLN A 145 15.26 1.45 -2.19
CA GLN A 145 16.49 0.97 -1.54
C GLN A 145 16.30 0.83 -0.04
N ILE A 146 15.71 1.84 0.61
CA ILE A 146 15.43 1.84 2.05
C ILE A 146 14.46 0.71 2.41
N CYS A 147 13.31 0.60 1.74
CA CYS A 147 12.33 -0.45 2.02
C CYS A 147 12.96 -1.85 1.87
N ARG A 148 13.71 -2.08 0.79
CA ARG A 148 14.41 -3.37 0.59
C ARG A 148 15.40 -3.65 1.72
N ALA A 149 16.20 -2.66 2.12
CA ALA A 149 17.15 -2.81 3.22
C ALA A 149 16.44 -3.11 4.55
N MET A 150 15.36 -2.39 4.86
CA MET A 150 14.53 -2.60 6.05
C MET A 150 13.87 -3.99 6.09
N PHE A 151 13.50 -4.55 4.93
CA PHE A 151 12.89 -5.89 4.86
C PHE A 151 13.90 -7.02 5.00
N THR A 152 15.18 -6.79 4.70
CA THR A 152 16.17 -7.87 4.59
C THR A 152 17.36 -7.78 5.56
N LYS A 153 17.72 -6.56 6.03
CA LYS A 153 18.84 -6.34 6.94
C LYS A 153 18.34 -6.10 8.37
N GLU A 154 19.15 -6.39 9.36
CA GLU A 154 18.81 -6.25 10.79
C GLU A 154 18.70 -4.78 11.21
N ALA A 155 19.73 -3.97 10.96
CA ALA A 155 19.80 -2.57 11.33
C ALA A 155 20.43 -1.73 10.19
N PRO A 156 19.70 -1.54 9.06
CA PRO A 156 20.26 -0.84 7.92
C PRO A 156 20.48 0.65 8.19
N SER A 157 21.53 1.18 7.56
CA SER A 157 21.75 2.60 7.38
C SER A 157 21.76 2.94 5.90
N PHE A 158 21.29 4.13 5.56
CA PHE A 158 21.27 4.67 4.20
C PHE A 158 21.44 6.18 4.27
N THR A 159 22.20 6.76 3.35
CA THR A 159 22.32 8.20 3.19
C THR A 159 22.14 8.53 1.72
N GLY A 160 21.04 9.17 1.39
CA GLY A 160 20.69 9.63 0.07
C GLY A 160 20.60 11.16 0.02
N ARG A 161 20.09 11.66 -1.08
CA ARG A 161 19.80 13.07 -1.28
C ARG A 161 18.55 13.52 -0.51
N TYR A 162 17.54 12.67 -0.44
CA TYR A 162 16.22 13.00 0.10
C TYR A 162 15.93 12.28 1.42
N TYR A 163 16.52 11.13 1.64
CA TYR A 163 16.27 10.34 2.83
C TYR A 163 17.57 9.86 3.49
N SER A 164 17.51 9.76 4.80
CA SER A 164 18.60 9.19 5.60
C SER A 164 18.01 8.34 6.72
N ILE A 165 18.61 7.18 6.97
CA ILE A 165 18.33 6.31 8.11
C ILE A 165 19.64 5.84 8.73
N SER A 166 19.64 5.63 10.05
CA SER A 166 20.83 5.18 10.79
C SER A 166 20.44 4.04 11.72
N GLY A 167 20.95 2.83 11.46
CA GLY A 167 20.70 1.65 12.29
C GLY A 167 19.20 1.35 12.51
N ALA A 168 18.36 1.56 11.49
CA ALA A 168 16.91 1.50 11.63
C ALA A 168 16.42 0.06 11.90
N LEU A 169 15.83 -0.17 13.06
CA LEU A 169 15.28 -1.48 13.43
C LEU A 169 13.88 -1.68 12.86
N ASN A 170 13.64 -2.86 12.27
CA ASN A 170 12.34 -3.27 11.77
C ASN A 170 11.90 -4.59 12.42
N ASN A 171 11.57 -4.53 13.71
CA ASN A 171 11.05 -5.65 14.51
C ASN A 171 9.58 -5.43 14.87
N PRO A 172 8.70 -6.49 14.72
CA PRO A 172 9.02 -7.82 14.18
C PRO A 172 9.56 -7.78 12.76
N ARG A 173 10.23 -8.83 12.33
CA ARG A 173 10.76 -8.97 10.97
C ARG A 173 9.66 -9.41 10.00
N PRO A 174 9.79 -9.16 8.68
CA PRO A 174 8.96 -9.80 7.68
C PRO A 174 8.92 -11.32 7.85
N ILE A 175 7.76 -11.92 7.62
CA ILE A 175 7.57 -13.38 7.75
C ILE A 175 8.40 -14.15 6.72
N ARG A 176 8.55 -13.60 5.52
CA ARG A 176 9.36 -14.22 4.47
C ARG A 176 10.84 -13.85 4.64
N PRO A 177 11.76 -14.83 4.70
CA PRO A 177 13.20 -14.53 4.82
C PRO A 177 13.76 -13.65 3.70
N ALA A 178 13.22 -13.76 2.49
CA ALA A 178 13.58 -12.91 1.34
C ALA A 178 13.01 -11.49 1.40
N GLY A 179 12.27 -11.16 2.46
CA GLY A 179 11.56 -9.90 2.63
C GLY A 179 10.24 -9.83 1.87
N ILE A 180 9.56 -8.69 1.98
CA ILE A 180 8.25 -8.44 1.37
C ILE A 180 8.44 -8.15 -0.12
N PRO A 181 7.63 -8.78 -1.02
CA PRO A 181 7.66 -8.48 -2.44
C PRO A 181 7.34 -7.02 -2.75
N ILE A 182 8.17 -6.38 -3.58
CA ILE A 182 7.96 -5.01 -4.02
C ILE A 182 7.51 -5.00 -5.48
N ARG A 183 6.44 -4.26 -5.78
CA ARG A 183 5.92 -3.99 -7.12
C ARG A 183 5.96 -2.50 -7.38
N LYS A 184 6.64 -2.07 -8.44
CA LYS A 184 6.62 -0.66 -8.86
C LYS A 184 5.64 -0.48 -10.02
N ALA A 185 4.90 0.65 -10.02
CA ALA A 185 4.14 1.05 -11.19
C ALA A 185 5.10 1.28 -12.36
N ARG A 186 4.79 0.71 -13.53
CA ARG A 186 5.49 1.03 -14.78
C ARG A 186 4.71 2.11 -15.51
N ARG A 187 5.37 3.12 -16.04
CA ARG A 187 4.78 3.93 -17.11
C ARG A 187 4.55 3.01 -18.31
N THR A 188 3.34 2.91 -18.77
CA THR A 188 3.01 2.43 -20.12
C THR A 188 3.32 3.52 -21.12
#